data_0bc42023fbe7b0bcdb87b264494100cd
#
_entry.id   0bc42023fbe7b0bcdb87b264494100cd
#
_cell.length_a   1.000
_cell.length_b   1.000
_cell.length_c   1.000
_cell.angle_alpha   90.00
_cell.angle_beta   90.00
_cell.angle_gamma   90.00
#
_symmetry.space_group_name_H-M   'P 1'
#
loop_
_entity.id
_entity.type
_entity.pdbx_description
1 polymer ?
#
loop_
_entity_poly.entity_id
_entity_poly.type
_entity_poly.pdbx_seq_one_letter_code
_entity_poly.pdbx_strand_id
1 'polypeptide(L)'
;MNILFIHQNFPGQFLHLAPALQARGHKVLALTTEANQRPFPVRTLRYRSPAMPAQQGIGRTYAEMAERGLVAARACAQIAAQEGFVPDAIVGHSGWGETLFLRAVWPTAKILTYAEFLYRATGLDANFDPEFSRPALPAALAVTARAAHLVQAMADTDAALAPTEWQAATFPPLLRQKIRVIHDGIDTDHVRPNPAAVLQLPSGRTLCAGDEVLSFVNRNLEPYRGYHVFLRALPEVMAARPDAQVVIVGGDGQSYGPAPESGTWKQRFLDEVSGRVDPARLHFLGRVPYPQFLALMQVTRVHAYLTYPFVLSWSMLEAMAAGALVVGSRTGPVEEVIRDGENGRLVDFFDVSGWSGALIRALSEPVPDEALRRAARDTIVSRYDLRRICLPAQIALVEGLGAA
;
A
#
# COMPACT_ATOMS: atom_id res chain seq x y z
N MET A 1 11.11 17.83 21.27
CA MET A 1 9.71 18.09 20.90
C MET A 1 8.79 17.06 21.50
N ASN A 2 7.55 17.46 21.80
CA ASN A 2 6.46 16.53 22.04
C ASN A 2 5.78 16.21 20.70
N ILE A 3 5.73 14.95 20.32
CA ILE A 3 5.18 14.54 19.02
C ILE A 3 4.03 13.57 19.25
N LEU A 4 2.87 13.88 18.67
CA LEU A 4 1.71 12.99 18.67
C LEU A 4 1.58 12.30 17.31
N PHE A 5 1.62 10.98 17.29
CA PHE A 5 1.17 10.20 16.14
C PHE A 5 -0.30 9.81 16.29
N ILE A 6 -1.10 9.97 15.25
CA ILE A 6 -2.50 9.57 15.25
C ILE A 6 -2.86 8.75 14.02
N HIS A 7 -3.29 7.50 14.23
CA HIS A 7 -3.65 6.59 13.16
C HIS A 7 -4.47 5.41 13.70
N GLN A 8 -5.66 5.14 13.11
CA GLN A 8 -6.57 4.09 13.57
C GLN A 8 -5.92 2.69 13.67
N ASN A 9 -4.94 2.41 12.82
CA ASN A 9 -4.20 1.15 12.76
C ASN A 9 -2.71 1.35 13.08
N PHE A 10 -2.39 2.25 14.03
CA PHE A 10 -1.00 2.53 14.38
C PHE A 10 -0.22 1.22 14.59
N PRO A 11 1.02 1.08 14.09
CA PRO A 11 1.84 2.14 13.51
C PRO A 11 1.51 2.53 12.04
N GLY A 12 0.82 1.68 11.26
CA GLY A 12 0.59 1.99 9.84
C GLY A 12 1.89 2.33 9.10
N GLN A 13 1.92 3.47 8.42
CA GLN A 13 3.08 3.99 7.70
C GLN A 13 4.20 4.51 8.63
N PHE A 14 3.91 4.69 9.91
CA PHE A 14 4.85 5.27 10.89
C PHE A 14 5.69 4.22 11.65
N LEU A 15 5.75 2.99 11.13
CA LEU A 15 6.41 1.83 11.73
C LEU A 15 7.86 2.13 12.14
N HIS A 16 8.60 2.85 11.32
CA HIS A 16 10.00 3.18 11.54
C HIS A 16 10.20 4.60 12.08
N LEU A 17 9.35 5.55 11.65
CA LEU A 17 9.49 6.95 12.00
C LEU A 17 9.26 7.23 13.48
N ALA A 18 8.19 6.68 14.08
CA ALA A 18 7.84 6.96 15.46
C ALA A 18 8.92 6.45 16.46
N PRO A 19 9.45 5.21 16.37
CA PRO A 19 10.54 4.77 17.22
C PRO A 19 11.85 5.53 16.98
N ALA A 20 12.13 5.91 15.72
CA ALA A 20 13.36 6.66 15.40
C ALA A 20 13.36 8.05 16.04
N LEU A 21 12.23 8.76 16.02
CA LEU A 21 12.09 10.05 16.71
C LEU A 21 12.19 9.89 18.22
N GLN A 22 11.61 8.84 18.80
CA GLN A 22 11.78 8.54 20.23
C GLN A 22 13.24 8.29 20.59
N ALA A 23 13.97 7.51 19.79
CA ALA A 23 15.40 7.23 19.98
C ALA A 23 16.28 8.49 19.89
N ARG A 24 15.80 9.53 19.18
CA ARG A 24 16.46 10.84 19.09
C ARG A 24 16.15 11.77 20.27
N GLY A 25 15.41 11.29 21.28
CA GLY A 25 15.10 12.04 22.50
C GLY A 25 13.81 12.86 22.45
N HIS A 26 12.98 12.71 21.40
CA HIS A 26 11.65 13.33 21.37
C HIS A 26 10.68 12.57 22.30
N LYS A 27 9.76 13.30 22.93
CA LYS A 27 8.65 12.71 23.69
C LYS A 27 7.55 12.31 22.71
N VAL A 28 7.53 11.02 22.33
CA VAL A 28 6.60 10.49 21.35
C VAL A 28 5.41 9.82 22.03
N LEU A 29 4.20 10.18 21.62
CA LEU A 29 2.94 9.57 22.02
C LEU A 29 2.18 9.13 20.77
N ALA A 30 1.57 7.96 20.80
CA ALA A 30 0.68 7.50 19.74
C ALA A 30 -0.77 7.40 20.23
N LEU A 31 -1.71 7.70 19.35
CA LEU A 31 -3.14 7.53 19.58
C LEU A 31 -3.74 6.67 18.46
N THR A 32 -4.44 5.59 18.83
CA THR A 32 -5.04 4.62 17.90
C THR A 32 -6.44 4.22 18.38
N THR A 33 -7.18 3.47 17.55
CA THR A 33 -8.48 2.94 17.99
C THR A 33 -8.33 1.81 19.01
N GLU A 34 -9.33 1.62 19.85
CA GLU A 34 -9.39 0.48 20.78
C GLU A 34 -9.40 -0.90 20.08
N ALA A 35 -9.87 -0.96 18.83
CA ALA A 35 -9.83 -2.18 18.02
C ALA A 35 -8.42 -2.60 17.64
N ASN A 36 -7.46 -1.68 17.65
CA ASN A 36 -6.07 -1.96 17.35
C ASN A 36 -5.30 -2.38 18.62
N GLN A 37 -5.10 -3.68 18.77
CA GLN A 37 -4.41 -4.26 19.92
C GLN A 37 -2.93 -4.60 19.65
N ARG A 38 -2.36 -4.13 18.52
CA ARG A 38 -0.95 -4.41 18.20
C ARG A 38 -0.03 -3.82 19.26
N PRO A 39 0.90 -4.61 19.82
CA PRO A 39 1.96 -4.07 20.67
C PRO A 39 2.94 -3.24 19.82
N PHE A 40 3.40 -2.13 20.37
CA PHE A 40 4.39 -1.28 19.71
C PHE A 40 5.30 -0.60 20.74
N PRO A 41 6.58 -0.36 20.44
CA PRO A 41 7.56 0.16 21.44
C PRO A 41 7.33 1.62 21.84
N VAL A 42 6.48 2.37 21.13
CA VAL A 42 6.09 3.74 21.49
C VAL A 42 4.87 3.71 22.41
N ARG A 43 4.84 4.57 23.42
CA ARG A 43 3.68 4.72 24.31
C ARG A 43 2.43 5.00 23.46
N THR A 44 1.46 4.10 23.55
CA THR A 44 0.25 4.13 22.70
C THR A 44 -1.02 4.17 23.58
N LEU A 45 -1.81 5.20 23.39
CA LEU A 45 -3.13 5.34 23.97
C LEU A 45 -4.20 4.93 22.95
N ARG A 46 -5.39 4.57 23.46
CA ARG A 46 -6.49 4.10 22.63
C ARG A 46 -7.73 4.93 22.84
N TYR A 47 -8.35 5.36 21.77
CA TYR A 47 -9.65 6.01 21.80
C TYR A 47 -10.74 5.00 21.41
N ARG A 48 -11.94 5.23 21.92
CA ARG A 48 -13.11 4.41 21.65
C ARG A 48 -13.48 4.50 20.17
N SER A 49 -13.79 3.36 19.56
CA SER A 49 -14.26 3.36 18.16
C SER A 49 -15.55 4.19 18.03
N PRO A 50 -15.66 5.04 16.99
CA PRO A 50 -16.86 5.84 16.79
C PRO A 50 -18.07 4.94 16.50
N ALA A 51 -19.24 5.36 16.91
CA ALA A 51 -20.48 4.78 16.43
C ALA A 51 -20.63 5.05 14.93
N MET A 52 -21.15 4.07 14.19
CA MET A 52 -21.44 4.29 12.77
C MET A 52 -22.59 5.30 12.64
N PRO A 53 -22.42 6.37 11.85
CA PRO A 53 -23.46 7.35 11.66
C PRO A 53 -24.67 6.74 10.94
N ALA A 54 -25.86 7.19 11.29
CA ALA A 54 -27.09 6.82 10.61
C ALA A 54 -27.18 7.36 9.18
N GLN A 55 -26.32 8.31 8.82
CA GLN A 55 -26.27 8.95 7.51
C GLN A 55 -26.09 7.93 6.39
N GLN A 56 -26.96 7.97 5.41
CA GLN A 56 -26.91 7.16 4.18
C GLN A 56 -26.65 8.08 2.97
N GLY A 57 -26.38 7.45 1.82
CA GLY A 57 -26.18 8.17 0.56
C GLY A 57 -24.79 8.78 0.43
N ILE A 58 -24.68 9.81 -0.39
CA ILE A 58 -23.41 10.38 -0.86
C ILE A 58 -22.55 11.00 0.26
N GLY A 59 -23.17 11.48 1.33
CA GLY A 59 -22.48 12.08 2.48
C GLY A 59 -21.95 11.08 3.50
N ARG A 60 -22.24 9.79 3.36
CA ARG A 60 -21.92 8.76 4.35
C ARG A 60 -20.43 8.72 4.71
N THR A 61 -19.54 8.68 3.71
CA THR A 61 -18.10 8.60 3.96
C THR A 61 -17.60 9.81 4.77
N TYR A 62 -18.06 11.01 4.44
CA TYR A 62 -17.70 12.20 5.22
C TYR A 62 -18.21 12.12 6.67
N ALA A 63 -19.46 11.69 6.87
CA ALA A 63 -20.01 11.51 8.21
C ALA A 63 -19.22 10.50 9.05
N GLU A 64 -18.84 9.35 8.48
CA GLU A 64 -18.00 8.36 9.14
C GLU A 64 -16.63 8.93 9.55
N MET A 65 -16.00 9.72 8.69
CA MET A 65 -14.70 10.35 8.97
C MET A 65 -14.82 11.46 10.00
N ALA A 66 -15.89 12.25 9.95
CA ALA A 66 -16.17 13.31 10.92
C ALA A 66 -16.44 12.75 12.32
N GLU A 67 -17.23 11.67 12.45
CA GLU A 67 -17.45 11.00 13.74
C GLU A 67 -16.13 10.47 14.33
N ARG A 68 -15.27 9.86 13.50
CA ARG A 68 -13.94 9.43 13.95
C ARG A 68 -13.09 10.60 14.40
N GLY A 69 -13.06 11.67 13.64
CA GLY A 69 -12.36 12.90 14.01
C GLY A 69 -12.85 13.50 15.33
N LEU A 70 -14.17 13.50 15.55
CA LEU A 70 -14.78 13.98 16.80
C LEU A 70 -14.33 13.16 18.01
N VAL A 71 -14.38 11.82 17.91
CA VAL A 71 -13.97 10.97 19.02
C VAL A 71 -12.46 11.09 19.26
N ALA A 72 -11.65 11.16 18.22
CA ALA A 72 -10.21 11.37 18.33
C ALA A 72 -9.88 12.73 18.99
N ALA A 73 -10.54 13.80 18.58
CA ALA A 73 -10.34 15.13 19.17
C ALA A 73 -10.74 15.18 20.65
N ARG A 74 -11.83 14.52 21.04
CA ARG A 74 -12.23 14.39 22.45
C ARG A 74 -11.18 13.64 23.28
N ALA A 75 -10.64 12.54 22.76
CA ALA A 75 -9.56 11.80 23.40
C ALA A 75 -8.30 12.68 23.54
N CYS A 76 -7.95 13.44 22.52
CA CYS A 76 -6.85 14.39 22.55
C CYS A 76 -7.07 15.49 23.61
N ALA A 77 -8.27 16.04 23.72
CA ALA A 77 -8.60 17.03 24.77
C ALA A 77 -8.48 16.43 26.19
N GLN A 78 -8.88 15.18 26.38
CA GLN A 78 -8.69 14.47 27.65
C GLN A 78 -7.20 14.27 27.98
N ILE A 79 -6.37 13.89 27.02
CA ILE A 79 -4.91 13.75 27.19
C ILE A 79 -4.30 15.09 27.59
N ALA A 80 -4.70 16.17 26.94
CA ALA A 80 -4.25 17.53 27.29
C ALA A 80 -4.62 17.90 28.73
N ALA A 81 -5.85 17.65 29.14
CA ALA A 81 -6.35 17.99 30.47
C ALA A 81 -5.75 17.12 31.58
N GLN A 82 -5.60 15.81 31.35
CA GLN A 82 -5.17 14.86 32.39
C GLN A 82 -3.66 14.75 32.52
N GLU A 83 -2.93 14.88 31.42
CA GLU A 83 -1.48 14.66 31.38
C GLU A 83 -0.68 15.94 31.13
N GLY A 84 -1.34 17.06 30.85
CA GLY A 84 -0.69 18.31 30.45
C GLY A 84 0.10 18.16 29.15
N PHE A 85 -0.21 17.15 28.30
CA PHE A 85 0.52 16.91 27.08
C PHE A 85 0.07 17.92 26.01
N VAL A 86 1.01 18.73 25.56
CA VAL A 86 0.82 19.66 24.43
C VAL A 86 1.83 19.27 23.35
N PRO A 87 1.38 18.81 22.17
CA PRO A 87 2.28 18.47 21.09
C PRO A 87 2.83 19.71 20.39
N ASP A 88 4.12 19.70 20.08
CA ASP A 88 4.74 20.64 19.15
C ASP A 88 4.38 20.25 17.70
N ALA A 89 4.33 18.95 17.44
CA ALA A 89 3.95 18.40 16.15
C ALA A 89 2.96 17.22 16.28
N ILE A 90 2.02 17.16 15.35
CA ILE A 90 1.06 16.07 15.20
C ILE A 90 1.31 15.43 13.82
N VAL A 91 1.51 14.12 13.79
CA VAL A 91 1.71 13.33 12.57
C VAL A 91 0.52 12.40 12.40
N GLY A 92 -0.25 12.58 11.33
CA GLY A 92 -1.46 11.81 11.09
C GLY A 92 -1.67 11.47 9.62
N HIS A 93 -2.75 10.76 9.31
CA HIS A 93 -3.10 10.32 7.96
C HIS A 93 -4.39 10.98 7.51
N SER A 94 -4.41 11.60 6.32
CA SER A 94 -5.61 12.29 5.80
C SER A 94 -6.82 11.36 5.59
N GLY A 95 -6.56 10.10 5.29
CA GLY A 95 -7.61 9.15 4.86
C GLY A 95 -8.58 8.67 5.93
N TRP A 96 -8.28 8.91 7.21
CA TRP A 96 -9.02 8.24 8.28
C TRP A 96 -9.87 9.17 9.15
N GLY A 97 -9.83 10.48 8.92
CA GLY A 97 -10.66 11.48 9.61
C GLY A 97 -10.12 11.96 10.97
N GLU A 98 -9.16 11.27 11.59
CA GLU A 98 -8.66 11.58 12.94
C GLU A 98 -8.05 12.98 13.05
N THR A 99 -7.51 13.52 11.95
CA THR A 99 -6.87 14.85 11.93
C THR A 99 -7.84 16.03 11.76
N LEU A 100 -9.11 15.78 11.44
CA LEU A 100 -10.07 16.81 11.01
C LEU A 100 -10.31 17.94 12.04
N PHE A 101 -10.17 17.65 13.33
CA PHE A 101 -10.53 18.62 14.38
C PHE A 101 -9.39 18.89 15.37
N LEU A 102 -8.16 18.46 15.08
CA LEU A 102 -7.04 18.59 16.03
C LEU A 102 -6.61 20.04 16.22
N ARG A 103 -6.82 20.91 15.21
CA ARG A 103 -6.57 22.33 15.31
C ARG A 103 -7.44 23.00 16.38
N ALA A 104 -8.65 22.49 16.63
CA ALA A 104 -9.51 22.98 17.69
C ALA A 104 -9.01 22.59 19.10
N VAL A 105 -8.26 21.49 19.22
CA VAL A 105 -7.69 21.05 20.50
C VAL A 105 -6.37 21.76 20.78
N TRP A 106 -5.49 21.83 19.77
CA TRP A 106 -4.17 22.42 19.84
C TRP A 106 -3.94 23.42 18.70
N PRO A 107 -4.38 24.67 18.86
CA PRO A 107 -4.35 25.66 17.77
C PRO A 107 -2.95 25.95 17.22
N THR A 108 -1.92 25.84 18.05
CA THR A 108 -0.52 26.16 17.70
C THR A 108 0.31 24.95 17.28
N ALA A 109 -0.16 23.73 17.53
CA ALA A 109 0.57 22.52 17.15
C ALA A 109 0.72 22.42 15.62
N LYS A 110 1.89 22.09 15.13
CA LYS A 110 2.13 21.89 13.70
C LYS A 110 1.57 20.53 13.25
N ILE A 111 0.85 20.47 12.16
CA ILE A 111 0.24 19.23 11.64
C ILE A 111 0.97 18.79 10.38
N LEU A 112 1.58 17.60 10.43
CA LEU A 112 2.10 16.86 9.30
C LEU A 112 1.11 15.78 8.90
N THR A 113 0.60 15.85 7.70
CA THR A 113 -0.37 14.89 7.19
C THR A 113 0.26 13.94 6.18
N TYR A 114 0.10 12.64 6.37
CA TYR A 114 0.40 11.65 5.34
C TYR A 114 -0.70 11.72 4.28
N ALA A 115 -0.36 12.33 3.14
CA ALA A 115 -1.23 12.59 2.00
C ALA A 115 -1.11 11.43 0.99
N GLU A 116 -1.72 10.30 1.32
CA GLU A 116 -1.54 9.06 0.55
C GLU A 116 -2.14 9.16 -0.85
N PHE A 117 -3.36 9.70 -0.97
CA PHE A 117 -4.09 9.71 -2.24
C PHE A 117 -5.30 10.66 -2.17
N LEU A 118 -5.58 11.39 -3.23
CA LEU A 118 -6.84 12.13 -3.38
C LEU A 118 -7.67 11.54 -4.53
N TYR A 119 -8.85 11.04 -4.20
CA TYR A 119 -9.77 10.46 -5.18
C TYR A 119 -10.27 11.53 -6.16
N ARG A 120 -10.28 11.19 -7.45
CA ARG A 120 -10.82 12.03 -8.53
C ARG A 120 -11.82 11.24 -9.36
N ALA A 121 -12.78 11.95 -9.92
CA ALA A 121 -13.85 11.35 -10.73
C ALA A 121 -13.34 10.73 -12.04
N THR A 122 -12.21 11.18 -12.56
CA THR A 122 -11.64 10.74 -13.85
C THR A 122 -10.12 10.65 -13.78
N GLY A 123 -9.53 9.80 -14.62
CA GLY A 123 -8.10 9.69 -14.83
C GLY A 123 -7.33 8.93 -13.75
N LEU A 124 -8.02 8.38 -12.74
CA LEU A 124 -7.46 7.56 -11.69
C LEU A 124 -8.18 6.21 -11.61
N ASP A 125 -8.34 5.69 -10.39
CA ASP A 125 -8.94 4.39 -10.09
C ASP A 125 -10.43 4.27 -10.44
N ALA A 126 -11.17 5.39 -10.34
CA ALA A 126 -12.60 5.38 -10.57
C ALA A 126 -12.95 5.07 -12.03
N ASN A 127 -13.75 4.03 -12.24
CA ASN A 127 -14.15 3.56 -13.58
C ASN A 127 -12.97 3.26 -14.52
N PHE A 128 -11.79 2.92 -13.96
CA PHE A 128 -10.63 2.53 -14.75
C PHE A 128 -10.88 1.23 -15.50
N ASP A 129 -11.52 0.27 -14.86
CA ASP A 129 -11.81 -1.04 -15.45
C ASP A 129 -13.21 -1.05 -16.06
N PRO A 130 -13.32 -1.23 -17.40
CA PRO A 130 -14.60 -1.24 -18.07
C PRO A 130 -15.51 -2.40 -17.66
N GLU A 131 -14.96 -3.55 -17.20
CA GLU A 131 -15.73 -4.70 -16.73
C GLU A 131 -16.53 -4.39 -15.46
N PHE A 132 -16.00 -3.48 -14.60
CA PHE A 132 -16.59 -3.11 -13.31
C PHE A 132 -17.03 -1.65 -13.26
N SER A 133 -17.13 -0.99 -14.41
CA SER A 133 -17.49 0.43 -14.48
C SER A 133 -18.96 0.66 -14.08
N ARG A 134 -19.21 1.82 -13.53
CA ARG A 134 -20.56 2.32 -13.17
C ARG A 134 -20.95 3.47 -14.10
N PRO A 135 -22.25 3.83 -14.18
CA PRO A 135 -22.66 5.02 -14.91
C PRO A 135 -21.83 6.24 -14.50
N ALA A 136 -21.31 6.98 -15.49
CA ALA A 136 -20.25 7.99 -15.27
C ALA A 136 -20.65 9.08 -14.27
N LEU A 137 -21.86 9.65 -14.38
CA LEU A 137 -22.29 10.75 -13.51
C LEU A 137 -22.47 10.32 -12.04
N PRO A 138 -23.22 9.24 -11.70
CA PRO A 138 -23.30 8.75 -10.34
C PRO A 138 -21.93 8.41 -9.73
N ALA A 139 -21.03 7.79 -10.50
CA ALA A 139 -19.68 7.47 -10.05
C ALA A 139 -18.88 8.73 -9.73
N ALA A 140 -18.90 9.73 -10.61
CA ALA A 140 -18.20 11.00 -10.42
C ALA A 140 -18.69 11.76 -9.18
N LEU A 141 -19.99 11.82 -8.96
CA LEU A 141 -20.59 12.48 -7.78
C LEU A 141 -20.15 11.78 -6.48
N ALA A 142 -20.20 10.44 -6.46
CA ALA A 142 -19.81 9.64 -5.29
C ALA A 142 -18.33 9.81 -4.95
N VAL A 143 -17.45 9.80 -5.96
CA VAL A 143 -16.00 9.97 -5.76
C VAL A 143 -15.67 11.38 -5.26
N THR A 144 -16.32 12.42 -5.82
CA THR A 144 -16.12 13.80 -5.39
C THR A 144 -16.54 13.98 -3.92
N ALA A 145 -17.70 13.43 -3.54
CA ALA A 145 -18.15 13.49 -2.15
C ALA A 145 -17.22 12.71 -1.19
N ARG A 146 -16.73 11.55 -1.63
CA ARG A 146 -15.76 10.74 -0.86
C ARG A 146 -14.47 11.50 -0.58
N ALA A 147 -14.01 12.37 -1.47
CA ALA A 147 -12.79 13.14 -1.32
C ALA A 147 -12.91 14.32 -0.31
N ALA A 148 -14.11 14.70 0.11
CA ALA A 148 -14.34 15.92 0.91
C ALA A 148 -13.53 15.98 2.22
N HIS A 149 -13.49 14.89 2.99
CA HIS A 149 -12.71 14.83 4.24
C HIS A 149 -11.20 14.92 4.01
N LEU A 150 -10.70 14.39 2.88
CA LEU A 150 -9.29 14.48 2.51
C LEU A 150 -8.89 15.94 2.24
N VAL A 151 -9.72 16.68 1.52
CA VAL A 151 -9.50 18.10 1.24
C VAL A 151 -9.53 18.91 2.54
N GLN A 152 -10.48 18.65 3.43
CA GLN A 152 -10.55 19.31 4.73
C GLN A 152 -9.31 19.02 5.59
N ALA A 153 -8.87 17.75 5.68
CA ALA A 153 -7.67 17.40 6.41
C ALA A 153 -6.43 18.14 5.88
N MET A 154 -6.32 18.27 4.56
CA MET A 154 -5.22 18.99 3.91
C MET A 154 -5.31 20.53 4.07
N ALA A 155 -6.50 21.09 4.28
CA ALA A 155 -6.65 22.52 4.51
C ALA A 155 -5.96 22.96 5.81
N ASP A 156 -6.11 22.18 6.89
CA ASP A 156 -5.54 22.45 8.21
C ASP A 156 -4.08 22.01 8.37
N THR A 157 -3.52 21.33 7.37
CA THR A 157 -2.15 20.81 7.38
C THR A 157 -1.12 21.93 7.18
N ASP A 158 -0.06 21.96 8.00
CA ASP A 158 1.10 22.87 7.83
C ASP A 158 2.06 22.30 6.77
N ALA A 159 2.33 20.99 6.81
CA ALA A 159 3.09 20.27 5.80
C ALA A 159 2.50 18.89 5.56
N ALA A 160 2.75 18.32 4.41
CA ALA A 160 2.29 16.98 4.08
C ALA A 160 3.39 16.12 3.47
N LEU A 161 3.21 14.82 3.57
CA LEU A 161 4.11 13.77 3.08
C LEU A 161 3.34 12.84 2.14
N ALA A 162 3.82 12.59 0.94
CA ALA A 162 3.32 11.55 0.04
C ALA A 162 4.44 10.58 -0.35
N PRO A 163 4.14 9.28 -0.55
CA PRO A 163 5.18 8.29 -0.80
C PRO A 163 5.75 8.35 -2.22
N THR A 164 5.00 8.87 -3.20
CA THR A 164 5.42 8.94 -4.61
C THR A 164 5.00 10.28 -5.25
N GLU A 165 5.70 10.68 -6.32
CA GLU A 165 5.34 11.86 -7.11
C GLU A 165 3.97 11.68 -7.75
N TRP A 166 3.68 10.47 -8.25
CA TRP A 166 2.40 10.15 -8.84
C TRP A 166 1.24 10.33 -7.84
N GLN A 167 1.41 9.82 -6.60
CA GLN A 167 0.40 9.98 -5.55
C GLN A 167 0.24 11.46 -5.16
N ALA A 168 1.32 12.19 -5.00
CA ALA A 168 1.30 13.63 -4.73
C ALA A 168 0.59 14.42 -5.84
N ALA A 169 0.76 14.03 -7.12
CA ALA A 169 0.12 14.67 -8.27
C ALA A 169 -1.40 14.45 -8.32
N THR A 170 -1.97 13.54 -7.52
CA THR A 170 -3.44 13.41 -7.39
C THR A 170 -4.07 14.62 -6.70
N PHE A 171 -3.30 15.38 -5.91
CA PHE A 171 -3.77 16.58 -5.23
C PHE A 171 -3.74 17.81 -6.14
N PRO A 172 -4.73 18.72 -6.04
CA PRO A 172 -4.73 19.95 -6.81
C PRO A 172 -3.54 20.85 -6.45
N PRO A 173 -3.09 21.76 -7.33
CA PRO A 173 -1.87 22.55 -7.13
C PRO A 173 -1.77 23.25 -5.77
N LEU A 174 -2.87 23.82 -5.29
CA LEU A 174 -2.93 24.51 -3.98
C LEU A 174 -2.59 23.59 -2.81
N LEU A 175 -2.99 22.34 -2.85
CA LEU A 175 -2.69 21.35 -1.80
C LEU A 175 -1.36 20.66 -2.06
N ARG A 176 -1.02 20.41 -3.35
CA ARG A 176 0.25 19.79 -3.77
C ARG A 176 1.47 20.56 -3.29
N GLN A 177 1.44 21.88 -3.26
CA GLN A 177 2.55 22.70 -2.78
C GLN A 177 2.95 22.44 -1.32
N LYS A 178 2.04 21.93 -0.48
CA LYS A 178 2.32 21.52 0.91
C LYS A 178 3.00 20.15 1.01
N ILE A 179 3.01 19.36 -0.08
CA ILE A 179 3.42 17.95 -0.06
C ILE A 179 4.90 17.83 -0.41
N ARG A 180 5.66 17.19 0.48
CA ARG A 180 6.99 16.66 0.22
C ARG A 180 6.86 15.18 -0.17
N VAL A 181 7.58 14.77 -1.21
CA VAL A 181 7.56 13.37 -1.64
C VAL A 181 8.73 12.64 -1.00
N ILE A 182 8.41 11.74 -0.08
CA ILE A 182 9.36 10.87 0.60
C ILE A 182 8.68 9.52 0.79
N HIS A 183 9.24 8.46 0.23
CA HIS A 183 8.68 7.12 0.36
C HIS A 183 8.82 6.58 1.80
N ASP A 184 7.99 5.60 2.18
CA ASP A 184 8.06 4.94 3.49
C ASP A 184 9.39 4.21 3.72
N GLY A 185 10.03 3.81 2.64
CA GLY A 185 11.33 3.13 2.63
C GLY A 185 11.20 1.60 2.68
N ILE A 186 12.20 0.95 2.08
CA ILE A 186 12.41 -0.52 2.14
C ILE A 186 13.71 -0.77 2.89
N ASP A 187 13.68 -1.62 3.92
CA ASP A 187 14.90 -2.03 4.63
C ASP A 187 15.72 -2.96 3.75
N THR A 188 16.55 -2.39 2.87
CA THR A 188 17.32 -3.13 1.87
C THR A 188 18.46 -3.96 2.47
N ASP A 189 18.78 -3.78 3.73
CA ASP A 189 19.71 -4.64 4.47
C ASP A 189 19.00 -5.96 4.86
N HIS A 190 17.71 -5.90 5.16
CA HIS A 190 16.88 -7.05 5.48
C HIS A 190 16.25 -7.68 4.23
N VAL A 191 15.64 -6.86 3.37
CA VAL A 191 15.02 -7.29 2.11
C VAL A 191 16.08 -7.32 1.01
N ARG A 192 16.67 -8.49 0.81
CA ARG A 192 17.75 -8.70 -0.16
C ARG A 192 17.70 -10.11 -0.76
N PRO A 193 18.34 -10.34 -1.92
CA PRO A 193 18.48 -11.68 -2.48
C PRO A 193 19.11 -12.64 -1.46
N ASN A 194 18.58 -13.86 -1.42
CA ASN A 194 19.10 -14.93 -0.57
C ASN A 194 19.08 -16.25 -1.36
N PRO A 195 20.23 -16.72 -1.88
CA PRO A 195 20.29 -17.95 -2.64
C PRO A 195 19.98 -19.21 -1.81
N ALA A 196 20.01 -19.11 -0.49
CA ALA A 196 19.63 -20.19 0.43
C ALA A 196 18.16 -20.10 0.88
N ALA A 197 17.37 -19.18 0.31
CA ALA A 197 15.98 -19.02 0.69
C ALA A 197 15.16 -20.26 0.34
N VAL A 198 14.28 -20.64 1.26
CA VAL A 198 13.34 -21.73 1.10
C VAL A 198 11.95 -21.29 1.58
N LEU A 199 10.91 -21.74 0.89
CA LEU A 199 9.52 -21.56 1.26
C LEU A 199 8.83 -22.91 1.39
N GLN A 200 8.37 -23.25 2.56
CA GLN A 200 7.55 -24.42 2.81
C GLN A 200 6.08 -24.11 2.48
N LEU A 201 5.49 -24.87 1.58
CA LEU A 201 4.06 -24.76 1.26
C LEU A 201 3.21 -25.65 2.16
N PRO A 202 1.94 -25.30 2.39
CA PRO A 202 1.02 -26.14 3.17
C PRO A 202 0.84 -27.57 2.60
N SER A 203 1.08 -27.74 1.30
CA SER A 203 1.07 -29.06 0.63
C SER A 203 2.24 -29.98 1.01
N GLY A 204 3.22 -29.48 1.78
CA GLY A 204 4.47 -30.18 2.09
C GLY A 204 5.58 -29.94 1.04
N ARG A 205 5.26 -29.32 -0.09
CA ARG A 205 6.27 -28.96 -1.11
C ARG A 205 7.18 -27.85 -0.61
N THR A 206 8.47 -27.96 -0.88
CA THR A 206 9.45 -26.91 -0.61
C THR A 206 9.81 -26.23 -1.93
N LEU A 207 9.80 -24.91 -1.94
CA LEU A 207 10.29 -24.08 -3.05
C LEU A 207 11.61 -23.42 -2.64
N CYS A 208 12.57 -23.39 -3.56
CA CYS A 208 13.90 -22.84 -3.33
C CYS A 208 14.20 -21.68 -4.28
N ALA A 209 15.18 -20.87 -3.91
CA ALA A 209 15.75 -19.89 -4.85
C ALA A 209 16.29 -20.61 -6.09
N GLY A 210 15.88 -20.16 -7.28
CA GLY A 210 16.21 -20.82 -8.55
C GLY A 210 15.07 -21.63 -9.16
N ASP A 211 14.05 -22.03 -8.38
CA ASP A 211 12.85 -22.65 -8.94
C ASP A 211 12.05 -21.67 -9.82
N GLU A 212 11.18 -22.20 -10.68
CA GLU A 212 10.27 -21.38 -11.48
C GLU A 212 9.07 -20.94 -10.66
N VAL A 213 9.31 -20.01 -9.70
CA VAL A 213 8.26 -19.47 -8.86
C VAL A 213 7.71 -18.18 -9.45
N LEU A 214 6.42 -18.20 -9.80
CA LEU A 214 5.62 -17.03 -10.15
C LEU A 214 4.80 -16.60 -8.94
N SER A 215 5.03 -15.40 -8.42
CA SER A 215 4.27 -14.89 -7.28
C SER A 215 3.32 -13.75 -7.65
N PHE A 216 2.20 -13.70 -6.92
CA PHE A 216 1.22 -12.62 -6.94
C PHE A 216 0.78 -12.32 -5.51
N VAL A 217 0.97 -11.08 -5.05
CA VAL A 217 0.76 -10.72 -3.64
C VAL A 217 -0.09 -9.48 -3.52
N ASN A 218 -1.21 -9.59 -2.78
CA ASN A 218 -2.09 -8.48 -2.48
C ASN A 218 -2.72 -8.63 -1.08
N ARG A 219 -3.32 -7.56 -0.57
CA ARG A 219 -4.07 -7.61 0.69
C ARG A 219 -5.28 -8.52 0.57
N ASN A 220 -6.06 -8.33 -0.50
CA ASN A 220 -7.21 -9.16 -0.87
C ASN A 220 -7.17 -9.40 -2.39
N LEU A 221 -7.74 -10.54 -2.82
CA LEU A 221 -7.76 -10.98 -4.21
C LEU A 221 -8.98 -10.36 -4.91
N GLU A 222 -8.80 -9.18 -5.46
CA GLU A 222 -9.87 -8.34 -6.03
C GLU A 222 -9.44 -7.69 -7.37
N PRO A 223 -10.39 -7.24 -8.22
CA PRO A 223 -10.09 -6.61 -9.51
C PRO A 223 -9.16 -5.41 -9.43
N TYR A 224 -9.29 -4.60 -8.38
CA TYR A 224 -8.47 -3.40 -8.16
C TYR A 224 -6.96 -3.63 -8.22
N ARG A 225 -6.55 -4.85 -7.92
CA ARG A 225 -5.15 -5.31 -7.97
C ARG A 225 -4.91 -6.31 -9.10
N GLY A 226 -5.79 -6.32 -10.12
CA GLY A 226 -5.62 -7.09 -11.34
C GLY A 226 -5.71 -8.60 -11.18
N TYR A 227 -6.31 -9.10 -10.08
CA TYR A 227 -6.39 -10.53 -9.84
C TYR A 227 -7.09 -11.30 -10.98
N HIS A 228 -8.14 -10.74 -11.57
CA HIS A 228 -8.86 -11.31 -12.72
C HIS A 228 -7.99 -11.40 -13.97
N VAL A 229 -7.21 -10.35 -14.28
CA VAL A 229 -6.29 -10.36 -15.44
C VAL A 229 -5.19 -11.38 -15.22
N PHE A 230 -4.60 -11.39 -14.01
CA PHE A 230 -3.55 -12.36 -13.65
C PHE A 230 -4.05 -13.80 -13.82
N LEU A 231 -5.22 -14.14 -13.25
CA LEU A 231 -5.78 -15.49 -13.37
C LEU A 231 -6.06 -15.88 -14.84
N ARG A 232 -6.62 -14.96 -15.62
CA ARG A 232 -6.93 -15.20 -17.02
C ARG A 232 -5.67 -15.47 -17.89
N ALA A 233 -4.53 -14.95 -17.46
CA ALA A 233 -3.24 -15.21 -18.12
C ALA A 233 -2.64 -16.58 -17.75
N LEU A 234 -2.99 -17.16 -16.59
CA LEU A 234 -2.35 -18.39 -16.09
C LEU A 234 -2.51 -19.64 -16.97
N PRO A 235 -3.64 -19.89 -17.65
CA PRO A 235 -3.76 -21.09 -18.50
C PRO A 235 -2.62 -21.24 -19.51
N GLU A 236 -2.30 -20.17 -20.25
CA GLU A 236 -1.19 -20.18 -21.21
C GLU A 236 0.18 -20.31 -20.53
N VAL A 237 0.38 -19.57 -19.40
CA VAL A 237 1.62 -19.65 -18.63
C VAL A 237 1.87 -21.06 -18.14
N MET A 238 0.88 -21.71 -17.51
CA MET A 238 1.03 -23.04 -16.95
C MET A 238 1.15 -24.13 -18.03
N ALA A 239 0.58 -23.93 -19.21
CA ALA A 239 0.76 -24.82 -20.36
C ALA A 239 2.17 -24.70 -20.94
N ALA A 240 2.69 -23.50 -21.09
CA ALA A 240 4.02 -23.24 -21.64
C ALA A 240 5.16 -23.54 -20.65
N ARG A 241 4.89 -23.47 -19.34
CA ARG A 241 5.88 -23.67 -18.26
C ARG A 241 5.39 -24.78 -17.31
N PRO A 242 5.62 -26.05 -17.62
CA PRO A 242 5.09 -27.18 -16.83
C PRO A 242 5.72 -27.28 -15.43
N ASP A 243 6.91 -26.74 -15.21
CA ASP A 243 7.61 -26.74 -13.91
C ASP A 243 7.23 -25.55 -13.03
N ALA A 244 6.62 -24.50 -13.60
CA ALA A 244 6.29 -23.29 -12.89
C ALA A 244 5.31 -23.52 -11.74
N GLN A 245 5.63 -22.96 -10.57
CA GLN A 245 4.81 -22.98 -9.37
C GLN A 245 4.24 -21.58 -9.15
N VAL A 246 2.93 -21.44 -9.13
CA VAL A 246 2.24 -20.18 -8.93
C VAL A 246 1.85 -20.03 -7.47
N VAL A 247 2.40 -19.02 -6.79
CA VAL A 247 2.12 -18.76 -5.37
C VAL A 247 1.36 -17.44 -5.22
N ILE A 248 0.16 -17.52 -4.69
CA ILE A 248 -0.76 -16.40 -4.50
C ILE A 248 -0.95 -16.10 -3.01
N VAL A 249 -0.65 -14.87 -2.61
CA VAL A 249 -0.87 -14.35 -1.25
C VAL A 249 -1.94 -13.28 -1.30
N GLY A 250 -2.94 -13.41 -0.45
CA GLY A 250 -4.04 -12.45 -0.30
C GLY A 250 -5.24 -13.08 0.36
N GLY A 251 -6.02 -12.24 1.06
CA GLY A 251 -7.28 -12.67 1.67
C GLY A 251 -8.43 -12.70 0.66
N ASP A 252 -9.53 -13.30 1.06
CA ASP A 252 -10.76 -13.41 0.25
C ASP A 252 -11.73 -12.25 0.49
N GLY A 253 -11.34 -11.28 1.33
CA GLY A 253 -12.13 -10.09 1.63
C GLY A 253 -12.04 -9.01 0.56
N GLN A 254 -12.45 -7.79 0.96
CA GLN A 254 -12.47 -6.60 0.11
C GLN A 254 -11.65 -5.50 0.75
N SER A 255 -10.90 -4.76 -0.07
CA SER A 255 -10.10 -3.61 0.36
C SER A 255 -10.53 -2.30 -0.29
N TYR A 256 -10.73 -2.27 -1.59
CA TYR A 256 -10.83 -1.01 -2.35
C TYR A 256 -12.06 -0.92 -3.26
N GLY A 257 -12.33 -1.93 -4.05
CA GLY A 257 -13.42 -1.97 -5.02
C GLY A 257 -14.78 -2.37 -4.43
N PRO A 258 -15.83 -2.50 -5.24
CA PRO A 258 -17.10 -3.07 -4.82
C PRO A 258 -16.97 -4.57 -4.49
N ALA A 259 -17.83 -5.06 -3.61
CA ALA A 259 -17.98 -6.49 -3.39
C ALA A 259 -18.56 -7.16 -4.66
N PRO A 260 -18.29 -8.45 -4.90
CA PRO A 260 -19.01 -9.21 -5.91
C PRO A 260 -20.48 -9.34 -5.49
N GLU A 261 -21.35 -9.58 -6.46
CA GLU A 261 -22.80 -9.79 -6.20
C GLU A 261 -23.07 -11.00 -5.29
N SER A 262 -22.22 -12.02 -5.39
CA SER A 262 -22.26 -13.21 -4.53
C SER A 262 -20.85 -13.80 -4.35
N GLY A 263 -20.62 -14.51 -3.25
CA GLY A 263 -19.36 -15.20 -2.98
C GLY A 263 -18.17 -14.25 -2.81
N THR A 264 -17.02 -14.63 -3.36
CA THR A 264 -15.78 -13.85 -3.31
C THR A 264 -15.22 -13.64 -4.72
N TRP A 265 -14.48 -12.55 -4.93
CA TRP A 265 -13.76 -12.32 -6.19
C TRP A 265 -12.79 -13.47 -6.50
N LYS A 266 -12.14 -14.02 -5.47
CA LYS A 266 -11.25 -15.18 -5.62
C LYS A 266 -11.96 -16.34 -6.29
N GLN A 267 -13.11 -16.76 -5.77
CA GLN A 267 -13.85 -17.91 -6.30
C GLN A 267 -14.37 -17.64 -7.71
N ARG A 268 -14.96 -16.46 -7.93
CA ARG A 268 -15.49 -16.08 -9.25
C ARG A 268 -14.45 -16.24 -10.36
N PHE A 269 -13.22 -15.71 -10.16
CA PHE A 269 -12.21 -15.78 -11.20
C PHE A 269 -11.50 -17.13 -11.27
N LEU A 270 -11.46 -17.89 -10.18
CA LEU A 270 -11.03 -19.29 -10.24
C LEU A 270 -11.99 -20.15 -11.08
N ASP A 271 -13.28 -19.93 -10.95
CA ASP A 271 -14.29 -20.65 -11.74
C ASP A 271 -14.15 -20.35 -13.25
N GLU A 272 -13.78 -19.11 -13.63
CA GLU A 272 -13.53 -18.73 -15.02
C GLU A 272 -12.37 -19.54 -15.66
N VAL A 273 -11.36 -19.93 -14.88
CA VAL A 273 -10.18 -20.66 -15.37
C VAL A 273 -10.20 -22.14 -14.99
N SER A 274 -11.28 -22.61 -14.39
CA SER A 274 -11.44 -24.00 -13.96
C SER A 274 -11.24 -24.96 -15.14
N GLY A 275 -10.51 -26.06 -14.87
CA GLY A 275 -10.15 -27.06 -15.90
C GLY A 275 -9.09 -26.62 -16.89
N ARG A 276 -8.61 -25.37 -16.84
CA ARG A 276 -7.54 -24.83 -17.69
C ARG A 276 -6.24 -24.55 -16.95
N VAL A 277 -6.26 -24.60 -15.63
CA VAL A 277 -5.08 -24.46 -14.75
C VAL A 277 -4.89 -25.74 -13.94
N ASP A 278 -3.65 -26.10 -13.67
CA ASP A 278 -3.31 -27.25 -12.84
C ASP A 278 -3.37 -26.86 -11.35
N PRO A 279 -4.35 -27.35 -10.58
CA PRO A 279 -4.48 -26.99 -9.18
C PRO A 279 -3.32 -27.48 -8.31
N ALA A 280 -2.57 -28.50 -8.72
CA ALA A 280 -1.40 -28.98 -7.99
C ALA A 280 -0.21 -28.01 -8.02
N ARG A 281 -0.21 -27.05 -8.96
CA ARG A 281 0.81 -26.01 -9.14
C ARG A 281 0.32 -24.60 -8.80
N LEU A 282 -0.91 -24.46 -8.31
CA LEU A 282 -1.53 -23.18 -7.95
C LEU A 282 -1.75 -23.12 -6.43
N HIS A 283 -0.93 -22.36 -5.72
CA HIS A 283 -0.84 -22.34 -4.27
C HIS A 283 -1.39 -21.05 -3.69
N PHE A 284 -2.53 -21.13 -2.98
CA PHE A 284 -3.09 -20.01 -2.24
C PHE A 284 -2.66 -20.06 -0.77
N LEU A 285 -1.90 -19.09 -0.33
CA LEU A 285 -1.39 -19.05 1.06
C LEU A 285 -2.27 -18.21 2.00
N GLY A 286 -3.29 -17.52 1.48
CA GLY A 286 -4.05 -16.57 2.28
C GLY A 286 -3.18 -15.40 2.75
N ARG A 287 -3.40 -14.93 3.97
CA ARG A 287 -2.54 -13.92 4.61
C ARG A 287 -1.40 -14.61 5.35
N VAL A 288 -0.18 -14.22 5.07
CA VAL A 288 1.02 -14.81 5.66
C VAL A 288 1.74 -13.85 6.60
N PRO A 289 2.46 -14.34 7.61
CA PRO A 289 3.38 -13.53 8.42
C PRO A 289 4.52 -12.96 7.55
N TYR A 290 5.07 -11.81 7.96
CA TYR A 290 6.12 -11.13 7.19
C TYR A 290 7.36 -12.00 6.89
N PRO A 291 7.89 -12.84 7.80
CA PRO A 291 9.00 -13.75 7.46
C PRO A 291 8.68 -14.72 6.31
N GLN A 292 7.45 -15.23 6.25
CA GLN A 292 7.01 -16.11 5.17
C GLN A 292 6.82 -15.34 3.86
N PHE A 293 6.30 -14.12 3.93
CA PHE A 293 6.25 -13.21 2.78
C PHE A 293 7.64 -12.91 2.23
N LEU A 294 8.61 -12.58 3.09
CA LEU A 294 10.00 -12.32 2.68
C LEU A 294 10.62 -13.55 2.03
N ALA A 295 10.44 -14.75 2.62
CA ALA A 295 10.89 -16.00 2.02
C ALA A 295 10.29 -16.22 0.62
N LEU A 296 8.98 -15.92 0.45
CA LEU A 296 8.34 -15.96 -0.87
C LEU A 296 9.03 -15.00 -1.84
N MET A 297 9.25 -13.73 -1.47
CA MET A 297 9.92 -12.78 -2.37
C MET A 297 11.32 -13.25 -2.76
N GLN A 298 12.06 -13.87 -1.84
CA GLN A 298 13.42 -14.36 -2.06
C GLN A 298 13.49 -15.63 -2.95
N VAL A 299 12.47 -16.48 -2.95
CA VAL A 299 12.40 -17.64 -3.86
C VAL A 299 11.72 -17.30 -5.19
N THR A 300 11.07 -16.15 -5.29
CA THR A 300 10.32 -15.72 -6.48
C THR A 300 11.26 -15.45 -7.64
N ARG A 301 11.04 -16.14 -8.77
CA ARG A 301 11.69 -15.83 -10.03
C ARG A 301 11.03 -14.64 -10.71
N VAL A 302 9.71 -14.64 -10.78
CA VAL A 302 8.90 -13.57 -11.40
C VAL A 302 7.79 -13.15 -10.46
N HIS A 303 7.67 -11.85 -10.21
CA HIS A 303 6.57 -11.25 -9.46
C HIS A 303 5.63 -10.50 -10.41
N ALA A 304 4.39 -10.98 -10.54
CA ALA A 304 3.36 -10.28 -11.28
C ALA A 304 2.73 -9.22 -10.36
N TYR A 305 2.80 -7.94 -10.78
CA TYR A 305 2.25 -6.83 -10.04
C TYR A 305 1.29 -6.00 -10.87
N LEU A 306 0.02 -6.06 -10.56
CA LEU A 306 -1.03 -5.28 -11.20
C LEU A 306 -1.68 -4.34 -10.20
N THR A 307 -1.98 -3.14 -10.65
CA THR A 307 -2.81 -2.19 -9.89
C THR A 307 -3.54 -1.25 -10.84
N TYR A 308 -4.76 -0.86 -10.49
CA TYR A 308 -5.38 0.32 -11.09
C TYR A 308 -4.49 1.55 -10.86
N PRO A 309 -4.70 2.67 -11.52
CA PRO A 309 -4.05 3.94 -11.18
C PRO A 309 -4.42 4.38 -9.76
N PHE A 310 -3.75 3.77 -8.79
CA PHE A 310 -4.01 3.86 -7.34
C PHE A 310 -2.71 3.75 -6.55
N VAL A 311 -2.80 3.74 -5.24
CA VAL A 311 -1.65 3.66 -4.31
C VAL A 311 -0.73 2.48 -4.65
N LEU A 312 0.56 2.77 -4.77
CA LEU A 312 1.59 1.75 -4.99
C LEU A 312 1.76 0.88 -3.74
N SER A 313 1.88 -0.43 -3.93
CA SER A 313 2.11 -1.35 -2.80
C SER A 313 3.61 -1.53 -2.51
N TRP A 314 3.96 -1.63 -1.24
CA TRP A 314 5.33 -1.97 -0.83
C TRP A 314 5.81 -3.31 -1.41
N SER A 315 4.91 -4.28 -1.61
CA SER A 315 5.27 -5.62 -2.12
C SER A 315 6.02 -5.60 -3.45
N MET A 316 5.72 -4.64 -4.34
CA MET A 316 6.44 -4.48 -5.60
C MET A 316 7.91 -4.07 -5.34
N LEU A 317 8.11 -3.07 -4.48
CA LEU A 317 9.46 -2.59 -4.15
C LEU A 317 10.24 -3.66 -3.37
N GLU A 318 9.58 -4.40 -2.49
CA GLU A 318 10.19 -5.50 -1.74
C GLU A 318 10.57 -6.67 -2.68
N ALA A 319 9.74 -6.99 -3.69
CA ALA A 319 10.08 -7.97 -4.71
C ALA A 319 11.33 -7.53 -5.51
N MET A 320 11.39 -6.26 -5.94
CA MET A 320 12.57 -5.70 -6.62
C MET A 320 13.81 -5.74 -5.71
N ALA A 321 13.68 -5.37 -4.44
CA ALA A 321 14.77 -5.40 -3.47
C ALA A 321 15.27 -6.82 -3.18
N ALA A 322 14.37 -7.81 -3.15
CA ALA A 322 14.68 -9.23 -2.96
C ALA A 322 15.30 -9.91 -4.20
N GLY A 323 15.32 -9.22 -5.35
CA GLY A 323 15.92 -9.72 -6.58
C GLY A 323 14.95 -10.48 -7.49
N ALA A 324 13.64 -10.42 -7.25
CA ALA A 324 12.65 -10.95 -8.19
C ALA A 324 12.56 -10.06 -9.43
N LEU A 325 12.33 -10.64 -10.61
CA LEU A 325 11.94 -9.87 -11.78
C LEU A 325 10.48 -9.45 -11.65
N VAL A 326 10.21 -8.16 -11.70
CA VAL A 326 8.84 -7.66 -11.68
C VAL A 326 8.32 -7.49 -13.10
N VAL A 327 7.18 -8.12 -13.38
CA VAL A 327 6.32 -7.80 -14.53
C VAL A 327 5.15 -6.99 -13.97
N GLY A 328 5.11 -5.69 -14.28
CA GLY A 328 4.15 -4.73 -13.73
C GLY A 328 3.14 -4.25 -14.74
N SER A 329 1.96 -3.81 -14.28
CA SER A 329 1.00 -3.14 -15.14
C SER A 329 1.50 -1.76 -15.57
N ARG A 330 1.30 -1.41 -16.84
CA ARG A 330 1.60 -0.08 -17.39
C ARG A 330 0.55 0.91 -16.89
N THR A 331 0.72 1.31 -15.64
CA THR A 331 -0.14 2.30 -14.95
C THR A 331 0.76 3.30 -14.25
N GLY A 332 0.31 4.55 -14.13
CA GLY A 332 1.14 5.66 -13.65
C GLY A 332 1.95 5.40 -12.37
N PRO A 333 1.37 4.81 -11.29
CA PRO A 333 2.14 4.53 -10.07
C PRO A 333 3.25 3.50 -10.29
N VAL A 334 3.08 2.54 -11.21
CA VAL A 334 4.10 1.52 -11.51
C VAL A 334 5.19 2.09 -12.40
N GLU A 335 4.82 2.90 -13.39
CA GLU A 335 5.76 3.56 -14.33
C GLU A 335 6.68 4.58 -13.64
N GLU A 336 6.31 5.09 -12.47
CA GLU A 336 7.22 5.94 -11.66
C GLU A 336 8.46 5.17 -11.17
N VAL A 337 8.31 3.87 -10.94
CA VAL A 337 9.37 3.03 -10.36
C VAL A 337 10.02 2.14 -11.41
N ILE A 338 9.20 1.51 -12.27
CA ILE A 338 9.65 0.56 -13.28
C ILE A 338 9.77 1.25 -14.64
N ARG A 339 10.97 1.17 -15.21
CA ARG A 339 11.25 1.48 -16.61
C ARG A 339 11.32 0.19 -17.39
N ASP A 340 10.44 0.08 -18.39
CA ASP A 340 10.31 -1.13 -19.20
C ASP A 340 11.62 -1.50 -19.90
N GLY A 341 12.08 -2.73 -19.67
CA GLY A 341 13.34 -3.24 -20.25
C GLY A 341 14.61 -2.76 -19.56
N GLU A 342 14.54 -1.88 -18.53
CA GLU A 342 15.71 -1.40 -17.78
C GLU A 342 15.78 -2.04 -16.39
N ASN A 343 14.69 -2.00 -15.59
CA ASN A 343 14.63 -2.50 -14.23
C ASN A 343 13.37 -3.33 -13.93
N GLY A 344 12.67 -3.77 -14.98
CA GLY A 344 11.46 -4.58 -14.93
C GLY A 344 10.83 -4.66 -16.31
N ARG A 345 9.65 -5.26 -16.36
CA ARG A 345 8.82 -5.34 -17.58
C ARG A 345 7.47 -4.70 -17.31
N LEU A 346 6.93 -4.00 -18.31
CA LEU A 346 5.60 -3.39 -18.24
C LEU A 346 4.69 -3.98 -19.31
N VAL A 347 3.46 -4.32 -18.91
CA VAL A 347 2.39 -4.82 -19.78
C VAL A 347 1.16 -3.96 -19.61
N ASP A 348 0.40 -3.69 -20.66
CA ASP A 348 -0.90 -3.04 -20.55
C ASP A 348 -1.79 -3.81 -19.57
N PHE A 349 -2.52 -3.06 -18.70
CA PHE A 349 -3.26 -3.69 -17.63
C PHE A 349 -4.27 -4.73 -18.14
N PHE A 350 -4.93 -4.46 -19.28
CA PHE A 350 -6.01 -5.30 -19.83
C PHE A 350 -5.53 -6.31 -20.88
N ASP A 351 -4.27 -6.29 -21.30
CA ASP A 351 -3.72 -7.19 -22.30
C ASP A 351 -3.38 -8.56 -21.71
N VAL A 352 -4.39 -9.42 -21.55
CA VAL A 352 -4.22 -10.78 -20.97
C VAL A 352 -3.20 -11.60 -21.75
N SER A 353 -3.17 -11.53 -23.09
CA SER A 353 -2.20 -12.27 -23.91
C SER A 353 -0.79 -11.71 -23.77
N GLY A 354 -0.65 -10.38 -23.67
CA GLY A 354 0.61 -9.73 -23.36
C GLY A 354 1.15 -10.15 -21.99
N TRP A 355 0.26 -10.29 -20.98
CA TRP A 355 0.63 -10.82 -19.66
C TRP A 355 1.12 -12.25 -19.75
N SER A 356 0.39 -13.16 -20.43
CA SER A 356 0.83 -14.53 -20.63
C SER A 356 2.21 -14.57 -21.27
N GLY A 357 2.39 -13.85 -22.38
CA GLY A 357 3.66 -13.83 -23.12
C GLY A 357 4.83 -13.26 -22.31
N ALA A 358 4.60 -12.18 -21.55
CA ALA A 358 5.64 -11.58 -20.71
C ALA A 358 6.05 -12.49 -19.56
N LEU A 359 5.09 -13.13 -18.88
CA LEU A 359 5.34 -14.06 -17.78
C LEU A 359 6.06 -15.32 -18.27
N ILE A 360 5.67 -15.88 -19.43
CA ILE A 360 6.33 -17.05 -20.05
C ILE A 360 7.79 -16.70 -20.35
N ARG A 361 8.08 -15.58 -21.01
CA ARG A 361 9.46 -15.15 -21.31
C ARG A 361 10.26 -14.96 -20.02
N ALA A 362 9.72 -14.24 -19.04
CA ALA A 362 10.41 -13.97 -17.78
C ALA A 362 10.73 -15.24 -16.96
N LEU A 363 9.90 -16.28 -17.05
CA LEU A 363 10.17 -17.59 -16.45
C LEU A 363 11.20 -18.42 -17.24
N SER A 364 11.27 -18.22 -18.57
CA SER A 364 12.10 -19.02 -19.47
C SER A 364 13.58 -18.60 -19.50
N GLU A 365 13.85 -17.30 -19.33
CA GLU A 365 15.15 -16.69 -19.62
C GLU A 365 15.83 -16.16 -18.34
N PRO A 366 16.55 -17.00 -17.60
CA PRO A 366 17.18 -16.53 -16.34
C PRO A 366 18.34 -15.55 -16.57
N VAL A 367 19.10 -15.66 -17.66
CA VAL A 367 20.35 -14.89 -17.86
C VAL A 367 20.12 -13.46 -18.37
N PRO A 368 19.29 -13.19 -19.41
CA PRO A 368 18.99 -11.81 -19.83
C PRO A 368 18.35 -10.98 -18.73
N ASP A 369 17.56 -11.61 -17.88
CA ASP A 369 16.82 -10.94 -16.80
C ASP A 369 17.68 -10.66 -15.56
N GLU A 370 18.89 -11.20 -15.45
CA GLU A 370 19.78 -10.92 -14.30
C GLU A 370 20.21 -9.45 -14.25
N ALA A 371 20.47 -8.84 -15.41
CA ALA A 371 20.76 -7.42 -15.48
C ALA A 371 19.56 -6.56 -15.02
N LEU A 372 18.34 -6.95 -15.43
CA LEU A 372 17.10 -6.27 -14.99
C LEU A 372 16.89 -6.41 -13.48
N ARG A 373 17.13 -7.60 -12.90
CA ARG A 373 17.01 -7.84 -11.46
C ARG A 373 17.99 -7.01 -10.65
N ARG A 374 19.23 -6.89 -11.11
CA ARG A 374 20.24 -6.02 -10.48
C ARG A 374 19.82 -4.56 -10.56
N ALA A 375 19.45 -4.09 -11.75
CA ALA A 375 18.98 -2.70 -11.93
C ALA A 375 17.71 -2.39 -11.11
N ALA A 376 16.79 -3.38 -10.97
CA ALA A 376 15.63 -3.28 -10.09
C ALA A 376 16.06 -3.05 -8.64
N ARG A 377 16.95 -3.90 -8.11
CA ARG A 377 17.46 -3.75 -6.76
C ARG A 377 18.22 -2.43 -6.58
N ASP A 378 19.09 -2.05 -7.53
CA ASP A 378 19.85 -0.80 -7.49
C ASP A 378 18.91 0.42 -7.44
N THR A 379 17.79 0.36 -8.16
CA THR A 379 16.73 1.37 -8.09
C THR A 379 16.18 1.51 -6.67
N ILE A 380 15.90 0.38 -5.99
CA ILE A 380 15.36 0.42 -4.63
C ILE A 380 16.42 0.90 -3.64
N VAL A 381 17.65 0.40 -3.72
CA VAL A 381 18.75 0.82 -2.84
C VAL A 381 19.09 2.30 -2.99
N SER A 382 19.08 2.82 -4.22
CA SER A 382 19.47 4.21 -4.50
C SER A 382 18.36 5.24 -4.27
N ARG A 383 17.08 4.84 -4.29
CA ARG A 383 15.95 5.79 -4.21
C ARG A 383 15.03 5.55 -3.01
N TYR A 384 14.93 4.32 -2.54
CA TYR A 384 13.90 3.90 -1.59
C TYR A 384 14.47 3.20 -0.35
N ASP A 385 15.80 3.21 -0.13
CA ASP A 385 16.39 2.63 1.07
C ASP A 385 15.86 3.33 2.32
N LEU A 386 15.30 2.51 3.24
CA LEU A 386 14.72 3.01 4.47
C LEU A 386 15.73 3.77 5.32
N ARG A 387 16.90 3.15 5.58
CA ARG A 387 17.84 3.62 6.59
C ARG A 387 18.71 4.77 6.09
N ARG A 388 19.06 4.76 4.80
CA ARG A 388 20.00 5.72 4.21
C ARG A 388 19.33 6.93 3.59
N ILE A 389 18.06 6.78 3.13
CA ILE A 389 17.36 7.79 2.33
C ILE A 389 16.04 8.21 2.97
N CYS A 390 15.09 7.28 3.10
CA CYS A 390 13.71 7.65 3.40
C CYS A 390 13.50 8.08 4.85
N LEU A 391 13.97 7.28 5.81
CA LEU A 391 13.79 7.58 7.22
C LEU A 391 14.52 8.86 7.68
N PRO A 392 15.78 9.12 7.27
CA PRO A 392 16.42 10.40 7.56
C PRO A 392 15.66 11.61 7.01
N ALA A 393 15.14 11.50 5.79
CA ALA A 393 14.35 12.58 5.18
C ALA A 393 13.01 12.80 5.90
N GLN A 394 12.33 11.75 6.31
CA GLN A 394 11.10 11.83 7.12
C GLN A 394 11.37 12.46 8.48
N ILE A 395 12.44 12.07 9.18
CA ILE A 395 12.85 12.65 10.45
C ILE A 395 13.11 14.14 10.28
N ALA A 396 13.90 14.53 9.29
CA ALA A 396 14.21 15.93 9.02
C ALA A 396 12.95 16.77 8.74
N LEU A 397 11.96 16.18 8.03
CA LEU A 397 10.68 16.84 7.78
C LEU A 397 9.91 17.10 9.08
N VAL A 398 9.84 16.12 10.00
CA VAL A 398 9.14 16.28 11.28
C VAL A 398 9.88 17.28 12.19
N GLU A 399 11.20 17.16 12.31
CA GLU A 399 12.01 18.07 13.15
C GLU A 399 11.96 19.51 12.62
N GLY A 400 11.90 19.69 11.30
CA GLY A 400 11.78 21.00 10.65
C GLY A 400 10.48 21.74 10.98
N LEU A 401 9.41 21.04 11.39
CA LEU A 401 8.17 21.69 11.84
C LEU A 401 8.34 22.46 13.16
N GLY A 402 9.25 22.03 14.02
CA GLY A 402 9.51 22.67 15.31
C GLY A 402 10.45 23.88 15.21
N ALA A 403 11.12 24.06 14.07
CA ALA A 403 12.05 25.17 13.85
C ALA A 403 11.40 26.39 13.15
N ALA A 404 10.18 26.26 12.69
CA ALA A 404 9.37 27.28 12.03
C ALA A 404 8.27 27.76 12.97
#